data_c86840922d03b1f6712350301363fe31
#
_entry.id   c86840922d03b1f6712350301363fe31
#
_cell.length_a   1.000
_cell.length_b   1.000
_cell.length_c   1.000
_cell.angle_alpha   90.00
_cell.angle_beta   90.00
_cell.angle_gamma   90.00
#
_symmetry.space_group_name_H-M   'P 1'
#
loop_
_entity.id
_entity.type
_entity.pdbx_description
1 polymer ?
#
loop_
_entity_poly.entity_id
_entity_poly.type
_entity_poly.pdbx_seq_one_letter_code
_entity_poly.pdbx_strand_id
1 'polypeptide(L)'
;MTKPFDSGPPLDRIAAAAAQDAGGVDPVLLADFLPALVAAVATGNRLGRRDLDTYRDSGRKAAARGVALRALLDLYLSAGWRLWRHLPEVGLTQDQAAAMRAGEVMLRAADDVVAVLTEGYQLARRDLVAAQAAARREFVDDLLLGGTQTLAGLVERAGSFGLNLAAPHAVVVVQAERPFTDSSPLAEQLERSILGAKADADALVTTKDGSLVVVFAAPDRSAINEVITGLTGSLPAAATFTGVQLRRTAQVGAWRMGGGTSPSGPERCSALVRTGSGGAGPWRSARR
;
A
#
# COMPACT_ATOMS: atom_id res chain seq x y z
N MET A 1 53.24 -29.71 -9.38
CA MET A 1 52.13 -29.97 -8.43
C MET A 1 50.96 -29.06 -8.82
N THR A 2 50.10 -29.56 -9.66
CA THR A 2 48.90 -28.87 -10.16
C THR A 2 47.81 -29.02 -9.11
N LYS A 3 47.33 -27.89 -8.56
CA LYS A 3 46.18 -27.85 -7.63
C LYS A 3 44.95 -28.40 -8.37
N PRO A 4 44.15 -29.30 -7.77
CA PRO A 4 42.91 -29.74 -8.40
C PRO A 4 41.94 -28.54 -8.54
N PHE A 5 41.41 -28.38 -9.74
CA PHE A 5 40.30 -27.51 -10.07
C PHE A 5 39.03 -28.07 -9.40
N ASP A 6 38.92 -27.84 -8.10
CA ASP A 6 37.69 -28.06 -7.35
C ASP A 6 37.14 -26.68 -6.98
N SER A 7 36.51 -26.04 -7.96
CA SER A 7 35.79 -24.79 -7.70
C SER A 7 34.69 -24.69 -8.72
N GLY A 8 33.53 -25.19 -8.33
CA GLY A 8 32.27 -24.80 -8.95
C GLY A 8 32.16 -23.27 -9.05
N PRO A 9 31.17 -22.71 -9.77
CA PRO A 9 31.03 -21.28 -9.94
C PRO A 9 30.97 -20.58 -8.56
N PRO A 10 31.62 -19.42 -8.40
CA PRO A 10 31.69 -18.70 -7.10
C PRO A 10 30.36 -18.02 -6.78
N LEU A 11 29.34 -18.81 -6.40
CA LEU A 11 27.94 -18.39 -6.28
C LEU A 11 27.75 -17.20 -5.34
N ASP A 12 28.47 -17.16 -4.21
CA ASP A 12 28.37 -16.04 -3.25
C ASP A 12 28.88 -14.73 -3.85
N ARG A 13 29.96 -14.79 -4.65
CA ARG A 13 30.48 -13.60 -5.34
C ARG A 13 29.52 -13.11 -6.42
N ILE A 14 28.90 -14.05 -7.12
CA ILE A 14 27.89 -13.74 -8.13
C ILE A 14 26.67 -13.09 -7.47
N ALA A 15 26.19 -13.65 -6.36
CA ALA A 15 25.07 -13.09 -5.61
C ALA A 15 25.37 -11.68 -5.11
N ALA A 16 26.54 -11.45 -4.52
CA ALA A 16 26.95 -10.14 -4.03
C ALA A 16 27.07 -9.10 -5.16
N ALA A 17 27.65 -9.49 -6.30
CA ALA A 17 27.76 -8.61 -7.45
C ALA A 17 26.41 -8.29 -8.10
N ALA A 18 25.49 -9.27 -8.16
CA ALA A 18 24.12 -9.06 -8.63
C ALA A 18 23.32 -8.12 -7.69
N ALA A 19 23.55 -8.24 -6.38
CA ALA A 19 22.97 -7.33 -5.40
C ALA A 19 23.40 -5.88 -5.62
N GLN A 20 24.66 -5.64 -5.96
CA GLN A 20 25.16 -4.29 -6.30
C GLN A 20 24.52 -3.76 -7.58
N ASP A 21 24.42 -4.57 -8.64
CA ASP A 21 23.76 -4.17 -9.89
C ASP A 21 22.29 -3.80 -9.66
N ALA A 22 21.64 -4.48 -8.73
CA ALA A 22 20.24 -4.23 -8.35
C ALA A 22 20.06 -3.03 -7.39
N GLY A 23 21.08 -2.21 -7.19
CA GLY A 23 21.01 -1.04 -6.31
C GLY A 23 21.15 -1.35 -4.82
N GLY A 24 21.84 -2.43 -4.46
CA GLY A 24 22.08 -2.83 -3.06
C GLY A 24 20.95 -3.67 -2.45
N VAL A 25 20.15 -4.33 -3.28
CA VAL A 25 19.12 -5.26 -2.81
C VAL A 25 19.78 -6.43 -2.07
N ASP A 26 19.20 -6.83 -0.94
CA ASP A 26 19.69 -7.94 -0.13
C ASP A 26 19.75 -9.25 -0.94
N PRO A 27 20.94 -9.85 -1.14
CA PRO A 27 21.10 -11.08 -1.92
C PRO A 27 20.36 -12.28 -1.32
N VAL A 28 19.93 -12.20 -0.08
CA VAL A 28 19.10 -13.25 0.55
C VAL A 28 17.77 -13.47 -0.18
N LEU A 29 17.32 -12.48 -0.95
CA LEU A 29 16.13 -12.61 -1.81
C LEU A 29 16.31 -13.53 -3.00
N LEU A 30 17.56 -13.87 -3.40
CA LEU A 30 17.83 -14.90 -4.40
C LEU A 30 17.48 -16.32 -3.93
N ALA A 31 17.39 -16.52 -2.61
CA ALA A 31 17.24 -17.86 -2.03
C ALA A 31 18.27 -18.84 -2.61
N ASP A 32 17.81 -19.97 -3.13
CA ASP A 32 18.62 -21.03 -3.76
C ASP A 32 18.68 -20.94 -5.30
N PHE A 33 18.38 -19.76 -5.88
CA PHE A 33 18.27 -19.59 -7.33
C PHE A 33 19.54 -20.00 -8.08
N LEU A 34 20.72 -19.57 -7.64
CA LEU A 34 21.97 -19.86 -8.32
C LEU A 34 22.31 -21.37 -8.31
N PRO A 35 22.26 -22.10 -7.18
CA PRO A 35 22.43 -23.54 -7.16
C PRO A 35 21.39 -24.29 -8.02
N ALA A 36 20.13 -23.89 -7.95
CA ALA A 36 19.06 -24.50 -8.73
C ALA A 36 19.27 -24.31 -10.24
N LEU A 37 19.73 -23.11 -10.64
CA LEU A 37 20.03 -22.81 -12.03
C LEU A 37 21.23 -23.64 -12.58
N VAL A 38 22.29 -23.80 -11.77
CA VAL A 38 23.42 -24.69 -12.12
C VAL A 38 22.93 -26.11 -12.31
N ALA A 39 22.11 -26.62 -11.40
CA ALA A 39 21.56 -27.98 -11.50
C ALA A 39 20.64 -28.13 -12.73
N ALA A 40 19.83 -27.13 -13.05
CA ALA A 40 18.96 -27.11 -14.21
C ALA A 40 19.76 -27.19 -15.52
N VAL A 41 20.85 -26.40 -15.63
CA VAL A 41 21.73 -26.41 -16.79
C VAL A 41 22.43 -27.76 -16.93
N ALA A 42 22.99 -28.30 -15.85
CA ALA A 42 23.70 -29.58 -15.86
C ALA A 42 22.82 -30.78 -16.29
N THR A 43 21.53 -30.73 -15.93
CA THR A 43 20.57 -31.81 -16.24
C THR A 43 19.75 -31.55 -17.50
N GLY A 44 19.76 -30.33 -18.04
CA GLY A 44 18.90 -29.91 -19.15
C GLY A 44 17.43 -29.78 -18.78
N ASN A 45 17.08 -29.81 -17.47
CA ASN A 45 15.72 -29.75 -16.96
C ASN A 45 15.27 -28.33 -16.68
N ARG A 46 13.93 -28.11 -16.55
CA ARG A 46 13.36 -26.88 -16.06
C ARG A 46 13.52 -26.79 -14.53
N LEU A 47 13.40 -25.56 -13.99
CA LEU A 47 13.28 -25.34 -12.55
C LEU A 47 12.08 -26.10 -11.98
N GLY A 48 12.26 -26.71 -10.82
CA GLY A 48 11.25 -27.48 -10.14
C GLY A 48 10.11 -26.62 -9.59
N ARG A 49 8.94 -27.22 -9.39
CA ARG A 49 7.79 -26.51 -8.82
C ARG A 49 8.10 -25.91 -7.44
N ARG A 50 8.85 -26.66 -6.61
CA ARG A 50 9.28 -26.19 -5.27
C ARG A 50 10.16 -24.94 -5.37
N ASP A 51 11.07 -24.90 -6.34
CA ASP A 51 11.96 -23.77 -6.56
C ASP A 51 11.13 -22.53 -6.97
N LEU A 52 10.19 -22.70 -7.91
CA LEU A 52 9.29 -21.65 -8.34
C LEU A 52 8.39 -21.12 -7.21
N ASP A 53 7.91 -21.97 -6.31
CA ASP A 53 7.16 -21.56 -5.13
C ASP A 53 8.04 -20.74 -4.17
N THR A 54 9.31 -21.12 -3.98
CA THR A 54 10.30 -20.36 -3.20
C THR A 54 10.52 -18.95 -3.78
N TYR A 55 10.62 -18.84 -5.10
CA TYR A 55 10.83 -17.53 -5.76
C TYR A 55 9.56 -16.67 -5.73
N ARG A 56 8.36 -17.28 -5.82
CA ARG A 56 7.10 -16.58 -5.56
C ARG A 56 7.09 -15.96 -4.16
N ASP A 57 7.57 -16.70 -3.16
CA ASP A 57 7.69 -16.19 -1.79
C ASP A 57 8.77 -15.11 -1.66
N SER A 58 9.86 -15.18 -2.44
CA SER A 58 10.83 -14.07 -2.52
C SER A 58 10.20 -12.80 -3.07
N GLY A 59 9.30 -12.90 -4.06
CA GLY A 59 8.49 -11.79 -4.55
C GLY A 59 7.64 -11.15 -3.45
N ARG A 60 6.94 -11.97 -2.65
CA ARG A 60 6.16 -11.51 -1.49
C ARG A 60 7.03 -10.81 -0.45
N LYS A 61 8.17 -11.40 -0.08
CA LYS A 61 9.13 -10.83 0.87
C LYS A 61 9.69 -9.49 0.41
N ALA A 62 9.99 -9.36 -0.88
CA ALA A 62 10.47 -8.10 -1.46
C ALA A 62 9.41 -6.99 -1.34
N ALA A 63 8.15 -7.28 -1.69
CA ALA A 63 7.04 -6.34 -1.54
C ALA A 63 6.85 -5.90 -0.07
N ALA A 64 6.88 -6.85 0.87
CA ALA A 64 6.73 -6.57 2.30
C ALA A 64 7.89 -5.71 2.87
N ARG A 65 9.09 -5.83 2.30
CA ARG A 65 10.27 -5.01 2.67
C ARG A 65 10.36 -3.68 1.91
N GLY A 66 9.39 -3.36 1.06
CA GLY A 66 9.41 -2.13 0.26
C GLY A 66 10.44 -2.11 -0.87
N VAL A 67 11.01 -3.27 -1.23
CA VAL A 67 11.92 -3.38 -2.37
C VAL A 67 11.12 -3.20 -3.66
N ALA A 68 11.58 -2.34 -4.57
CA ALA A 68 10.92 -2.14 -5.86
C ALA A 68 10.97 -3.43 -6.72
N LEU A 69 9.87 -3.76 -7.39
CA LEU A 69 9.81 -4.95 -8.27
C LEU A 69 10.95 -4.96 -9.29
N ARG A 70 11.24 -3.81 -9.90
CA ARG A 70 12.34 -3.69 -10.86
C ARG A 70 13.67 -4.12 -10.25
N ALA A 71 14.00 -3.64 -9.05
CA ALA A 71 15.26 -3.98 -8.39
C ALA A 71 15.35 -5.47 -8.04
N LEU A 72 14.20 -6.09 -7.65
CA LEU A 72 14.14 -7.54 -7.46
C LEU A 72 14.41 -8.31 -8.77
N LEU A 73 13.81 -7.90 -9.89
CA LEU A 73 14.03 -8.53 -11.18
C LEU A 73 15.48 -8.33 -11.67
N ASP A 74 16.04 -7.13 -11.50
CA ASP A 74 17.43 -6.82 -11.81
C ASP A 74 18.39 -7.74 -11.02
N LEU A 75 18.08 -8.04 -9.74
CA LEU A 75 18.86 -8.96 -8.91
C LEU A 75 18.93 -10.37 -9.53
N TYR A 76 17.77 -10.94 -9.89
CA TYR A 76 17.71 -12.30 -10.45
C TYR A 76 18.30 -12.39 -11.86
N LEU A 77 18.01 -11.42 -12.72
CA LEU A 77 18.52 -11.38 -14.08
C LEU A 77 20.03 -11.14 -14.08
N SER A 78 20.54 -10.25 -13.22
CA SER A 78 21.97 -10.04 -13.06
C SER A 78 22.67 -11.29 -12.54
N ALA A 79 22.11 -11.98 -11.56
CA ALA A 79 22.64 -13.23 -11.07
C ALA A 79 22.72 -14.30 -12.18
N GLY A 80 21.68 -14.43 -13.01
CA GLY A 80 21.63 -15.36 -14.13
C GLY A 80 22.72 -15.09 -15.18
N TRP A 81 22.81 -13.83 -15.72
CA TRP A 81 23.81 -13.55 -16.74
C TRP A 81 25.25 -13.59 -16.22
N ARG A 82 25.47 -13.28 -14.95
CA ARG A 82 26.79 -13.43 -14.32
C ARG A 82 27.16 -14.90 -14.19
N LEU A 83 26.21 -15.77 -13.78
CA LEU A 83 26.40 -17.20 -13.72
C LEU A 83 26.75 -17.78 -15.08
N TRP A 84 26.06 -17.33 -16.15
CA TRP A 84 26.34 -17.79 -17.53
C TRP A 84 27.83 -17.81 -17.90
N ARG A 85 28.56 -16.76 -17.47
CA ARG A 85 29.99 -16.61 -17.76
C ARG A 85 30.90 -17.61 -17.03
N HIS A 86 30.36 -18.32 -16.05
CA HIS A 86 31.07 -19.29 -15.22
C HIS A 86 30.63 -20.72 -15.48
N LEU A 87 29.71 -20.94 -16.42
CA LEU A 87 29.26 -22.27 -16.76
C LEU A 87 30.32 -22.99 -17.62
N PRO A 88 30.68 -24.27 -17.31
CA PRO A 88 31.64 -25.02 -18.08
C PRO A 88 31.25 -25.19 -19.55
N GLU A 89 29.94 -25.31 -19.82
CA GLU A 89 29.36 -25.49 -21.15
C GLU A 89 29.62 -24.28 -22.07
N VAL A 90 29.88 -23.11 -21.49
CA VAL A 90 30.10 -21.86 -22.23
C VAL A 90 31.58 -21.54 -22.40
N GLY A 91 32.40 -21.85 -21.38
CA GLY A 91 33.78 -21.34 -21.30
C GLY A 91 34.87 -22.27 -21.86
N LEU A 92 34.68 -23.59 -21.84
CA LEU A 92 35.74 -24.56 -22.06
C LEU A 92 35.47 -25.59 -23.18
N THR A 93 34.25 -25.65 -23.69
CA THR A 93 33.87 -26.61 -24.70
C THR A 93 33.73 -25.96 -26.07
N GLN A 94 34.35 -26.58 -27.09
CA GLN A 94 34.06 -26.27 -28.51
C GLN A 94 32.68 -26.86 -28.93
N ASP A 95 31.91 -27.40 -28.01
CA ASP A 95 30.59 -27.95 -28.29
C ASP A 95 29.52 -26.81 -28.25
N GLN A 96 29.32 -26.22 -29.42
CA GLN A 96 28.29 -25.22 -29.65
C GLN A 96 26.89 -25.71 -29.28
N ALA A 97 26.62 -27.02 -29.45
CA ALA A 97 25.32 -27.59 -29.13
C ALA A 97 25.09 -27.64 -27.60
N ALA A 98 26.12 -27.88 -26.80
CA ALA A 98 26.02 -27.83 -25.34
C ALA A 98 25.78 -26.39 -24.87
N ALA A 99 26.49 -25.41 -25.42
CA ALA A 99 26.27 -24.00 -25.11
C ALA A 99 24.84 -23.52 -25.48
N MET A 100 24.32 -23.95 -26.63
CA MET A 100 22.94 -23.64 -27.05
C MET A 100 21.91 -24.23 -26.10
N ARG A 101 22.07 -25.50 -25.69
CA ARG A 101 21.17 -26.13 -24.69
C ARG A 101 21.21 -25.42 -23.36
N ALA A 102 22.39 -25.07 -22.85
CA ALA A 102 22.54 -24.30 -21.62
C ALA A 102 21.82 -22.94 -21.73
N GLY A 103 21.97 -22.24 -22.86
CA GLY A 103 21.27 -20.97 -23.14
C GLY A 103 19.76 -21.11 -23.12
N GLU A 104 19.24 -22.18 -23.75
CA GLU A 104 17.79 -22.44 -23.75
C GLU A 104 17.26 -22.69 -22.35
N VAL A 105 17.94 -23.47 -21.51
CA VAL A 105 17.57 -23.71 -20.12
C VAL A 105 17.59 -22.39 -19.32
N MET A 106 18.64 -21.58 -19.49
CA MET A 106 18.77 -20.28 -18.81
C MET A 106 17.64 -19.31 -19.17
N LEU A 107 17.29 -19.22 -20.46
CA LEU A 107 16.20 -18.35 -20.90
C LEU A 107 14.84 -18.79 -20.36
N ARG A 108 14.56 -20.10 -20.39
CA ARG A 108 13.33 -20.65 -19.81
C ARG A 108 13.28 -20.42 -18.29
N ALA A 109 14.39 -20.63 -17.60
CA ALA A 109 14.45 -20.37 -16.16
C ALA A 109 14.22 -18.89 -15.84
N ALA A 110 14.78 -17.97 -16.62
CA ALA A 110 14.56 -16.54 -16.45
C ALA A 110 13.08 -16.16 -16.65
N ASP A 111 12.43 -16.72 -17.68
CA ASP A 111 11.00 -16.48 -17.95
C ASP A 111 10.13 -17.00 -16.81
N ASP A 112 10.32 -18.27 -16.40
CA ASP A 112 9.58 -18.88 -15.29
C ASP A 112 9.76 -18.09 -13.99
N VAL A 113 10.98 -17.65 -13.67
CA VAL A 113 11.30 -16.90 -12.44
C VAL A 113 10.69 -15.50 -12.46
N VAL A 114 10.82 -14.76 -13.57
CA VAL A 114 10.21 -13.41 -13.69
C VAL A 114 8.70 -13.49 -13.50
N ALA A 115 8.05 -14.49 -14.06
CA ALA A 115 6.62 -14.70 -13.92
C ALA A 115 6.21 -14.91 -12.45
N VAL A 116 6.84 -15.84 -11.73
CA VAL A 116 6.47 -16.15 -10.34
C VAL A 116 6.88 -15.08 -9.34
N LEU A 117 8.01 -14.40 -9.53
CA LEU A 117 8.40 -13.23 -8.73
C LEU A 117 7.38 -12.12 -8.85
N THR A 118 6.96 -11.81 -10.07
CA THR A 118 5.98 -10.76 -10.35
C THR A 118 4.63 -11.11 -9.75
N GLU A 119 4.18 -12.35 -9.89
CA GLU A 119 2.93 -12.84 -9.28
C GLU A 119 2.97 -12.69 -7.75
N GLY A 120 4.01 -13.22 -7.10
CA GLY A 120 4.17 -13.13 -5.64
C GLY A 120 4.21 -11.68 -5.14
N TYR A 121 4.95 -10.82 -5.85
CA TYR A 121 5.05 -9.40 -5.54
C TYR A 121 3.70 -8.68 -5.65
N GLN A 122 2.96 -8.92 -6.73
CA GLN A 122 1.67 -8.28 -6.96
C GLN A 122 0.61 -8.73 -5.94
N LEU A 123 0.59 -10.03 -5.59
CA LEU A 123 -0.30 -10.54 -4.55
C LEU A 123 -0.04 -9.85 -3.22
N ALA A 124 1.22 -9.85 -2.75
CA ALA A 124 1.57 -9.19 -1.49
C ALA A 124 1.26 -7.69 -1.51
N ARG A 125 1.47 -7.03 -2.65
CA ARG A 125 1.15 -5.60 -2.81
C ARG A 125 -0.35 -5.33 -2.66
N ARG A 126 -1.20 -6.19 -3.24
CA ARG A 126 -2.66 -6.11 -3.07
C ARG A 126 -3.08 -6.34 -1.63
N ASP A 127 -2.49 -7.35 -0.97
CA ASP A 127 -2.79 -7.67 0.43
C ASP A 127 -2.40 -6.51 1.37
N LEU A 128 -1.26 -5.87 1.13
CA LEU A 128 -0.83 -4.69 1.89
C LEU A 128 -1.79 -3.51 1.72
N VAL A 129 -2.23 -3.23 0.50
CA VAL A 129 -3.21 -2.16 0.22
C VAL A 129 -4.55 -2.48 0.90
N ALA A 130 -5.03 -3.72 0.79
CA ALA A 130 -6.28 -4.15 1.42
C ALA A 130 -6.20 -4.07 2.96
N ALA A 131 -5.09 -4.51 3.57
CA ALA A 131 -4.86 -4.41 5.00
C ALA A 131 -4.83 -2.96 5.48
N GLN A 132 -4.19 -2.06 4.73
CA GLN A 132 -4.14 -0.64 5.04
C GLN A 132 -5.53 0.01 4.97
N ALA A 133 -6.32 -0.32 3.95
CA ALA A 133 -7.70 0.14 3.82
C ALA A 133 -8.59 -0.38 4.98
N ALA A 134 -8.43 -1.65 5.37
CA ALA A 134 -9.15 -2.23 6.50
C ALA A 134 -8.79 -1.54 7.82
N ALA A 135 -7.50 -1.27 8.07
CA ALA A 135 -7.03 -0.58 9.27
C ALA A 135 -7.57 0.86 9.35
N ARG A 136 -7.65 1.56 8.21
CA ARG A 136 -8.27 2.91 8.14
C ARG A 136 -9.75 2.87 8.51
N ARG A 137 -10.50 1.89 7.99
CA ARG A 137 -11.94 1.73 8.32
C ARG A 137 -12.15 1.47 9.79
N GLU A 138 -11.42 0.52 10.35
CA GLU A 138 -11.49 0.18 11.77
C GLU A 138 -11.18 1.40 12.64
N PHE A 139 -10.15 2.18 12.28
CA PHE A 139 -9.83 3.41 13.00
C PHE A 139 -10.96 4.44 12.94
N VAL A 140 -11.58 4.64 11.77
CA VAL A 140 -12.70 5.57 11.62
C VAL A 140 -13.92 5.07 12.40
N ASP A 141 -14.17 3.77 12.43
CA ASP A 141 -15.23 3.17 13.25
C ASP A 141 -15.02 3.43 14.74
N ASP A 142 -13.82 3.20 15.25
CA ASP A 142 -13.44 3.50 16.63
C ASP A 142 -13.61 5.00 16.95
N LEU A 143 -13.22 5.86 16.00
CA LEU A 143 -13.34 7.31 16.16
C LEU A 143 -14.80 7.79 16.21
N LEU A 144 -15.67 7.23 15.39
CA LEU A 144 -17.07 7.64 15.24
C LEU A 144 -18.00 7.01 16.29
N LEU A 145 -17.78 5.74 16.62
CA LEU A 145 -18.67 4.97 17.52
C LEU A 145 -18.21 5.02 18.97
N GLY A 146 -17.02 5.55 19.26
CA GLY A 146 -16.47 5.59 20.60
C GLY A 146 -16.16 4.19 21.14
N GLY A 147 -15.41 3.40 20.37
CA GLY A 147 -15.01 2.04 20.72
C GLY A 147 -14.38 1.90 22.10
N THR A 148 -14.14 0.67 22.55
CA THR A 148 -13.57 0.29 23.86
C THR A 148 -12.11 0.74 24.07
N GLN A 149 -11.52 1.40 23.09
CA GLN A 149 -10.12 1.85 23.11
C GLN A 149 -9.91 3.04 24.05
N THR A 150 -8.75 3.07 24.70
CA THR A 150 -8.33 4.23 25.50
C THR A 150 -8.02 5.41 24.57
N LEU A 151 -8.26 6.63 25.04
CA LEU A 151 -7.95 7.85 24.29
C LEU A 151 -6.49 7.88 23.82
N ALA A 152 -5.56 7.41 24.65
CA ALA A 152 -4.14 7.34 24.30
C ALA A 152 -3.89 6.42 23.10
N GLY A 153 -4.49 5.23 23.05
CA GLY A 153 -4.38 4.32 21.90
C GLY A 153 -5.00 4.90 20.63
N LEU A 154 -6.07 5.67 20.76
CA LEU A 154 -6.70 6.34 19.62
C LEU A 154 -5.82 7.46 19.05
N VAL A 155 -5.15 8.23 19.91
CA VAL A 155 -4.20 9.28 19.51
C VAL A 155 -2.95 8.68 18.84
N GLU A 156 -2.42 7.57 19.37
CA GLU A 156 -1.27 6.88 18.78
C GLU A 156 -1.61 6.33 17.38
N ARG A 157 -2.75 5.68 17.24
CA ARG A 157 -3.23 5.17 15.94
C ARG A 157 -3.51 6.31 14.95
N ALA A 158 -4.05 7.45 15.39
CA ALA A 158 -4.27 8.61 14.56
C ALA A 158 -2.98 9.11 13.91
N GLY A 159 -1.90 9.17 14.69
CA GLY A 159 -0.57 9.55 14.19
C GLY A 159 -0.06 8.65 13.07
N SER A 160 -0.37 7.34 13.10
CA SER A 160 0.00 6.41 12.02
C SER A 160 -0.74 6.67 10.69
N PHE A 161 -1.88 7.37 10.76
CA PHE A 161 -2.65 7.81 9.59
C PHE A 161 -2.45 9.29 9.24
N GLY A 162 -1.50 9.98 9.89
CA GLY A 162 -1.22 11.39 9.68
C GLY A 162 -2.26 12.35 10.30
N LEU A 163 -3.11 11.87 11.22
CA LEU A 163 -4.10 12.72 11.91
C LEU A 163 -3.56 13.17 13.27
N ASN A 164 -3.64 14.49 13.54
CA ASN A 164 -3.34 15.07 14.82
C ASN A 164 -4.63 15.38 15.61
N LEU A 165 -5.13 14.40 16.36
CA LEU A 165 -6.38 14.54 17.12
C LEU A 165 -6.34 15.60 18.25
N ALA A 166 -5.23 16.31 18.47
CA ALA A 166 -5.17 17.41 19.41
C ALA A 166 -5.92 18.66 18.89
N ALA A 167 -6.05 18.82 17.56
CA ALA A 167 -6.79 19.88 16.92
C ALA A 167 -8.28 19.52 16.76
N PRO A 168 -9.19 20.53 16.60
CA PRO A 168 -10.57 20.28 16.22
C PRO A 168 -10.67 19.65 14.83
N HIS A 169 -11.50 18.63 14.70
CA HIS A 169 -11.74 17.94 13.43
C HIS A 169 -13.20 18.03 13.01
N ALA A 170 -13.44 17.90 11.71
CA ALA A 170 -14.76 17.72 11.14
C ALA A 170 -14.82 16.37 10.40
N VAL A 171 -16.00 15.81 10.34
CA VAL A 171 -16.32 14.64 9.52
C VAL A 171 -17.34 15.05 8.47
N VAL A 172 -17.07 14.72 7.23
CA VAL A 172 -18.03 14.86 6.13
C VAL A 172 -18.34 13.46 5.60
N VAL A 173 -19.61 13.13 5.52
CA VAL A 173 -20.10 11.89 4.92
C VAL A 173 -20.73 12.24 3.59
N VAL A 174 -20.27 11.57 2.53
CA VAL A 174 -20.76 11.75 1.16
C VAL A 174 -21.48 10.49 0.75
N GLN A 175 -22.70 10.64 0.26
CA GLN A 175 -23.51 9.58 -0.32
C GLN A 175 -23.77 9.86 -1.80
N ALA A 176 -23.80 8.82 -2.61
CA ALA A 176 -24.16 8.91 -4.03
C ALA A 176 -25.12 7.78 -4.40
N GLU A 177 -25.78 7.90 -5.53
CA GLU A 177 -26.69 6.84 -6.04
C GLU A 177 -25.98 5.48 -6.19
N ARG A 178 -24.71 5.50 -6.59
CA ARG A 178 -23.86 4.30 -6.59
C ARG A 178 -23.01 4.29 -5.33
N PRO A 179 -23.04 3.20 -4.55
CA PRO A 179 -22.22 3.07 -3.36
C PRO A 179 -20.74 3.22 -3.69
N PHE A 180 -20.01 3.91 -2.83
CA PHE A 180 -18.55 3.98 -2.91
C PHE A 180 -17.96 2.64 -2.47
N THR A 181 -16.94 2.18 -3.19
CA THR A 181 -16.19 0.97 -2.88
C THR A 181 -14.74 1.30 -2.57
N ASP A 182 -14.07 0.41 -1.82
CA ASP A 182 -12.66 0.59 -1.44
C ASP A 182 -11.70 0.64 -2.62
N SER A 183 -12.09 0.06 -3.75
CA SER A 183 -11.33 0.10 -5.01
C SER A 183 -11.64 1.34 -5.85
N SER A 184 -12.46 2.25 -5.33
CA SER A 184 -12.78 3.48 -6.08
C SER A 184 -11.56 4.40 -6.10
N PRO A 185 -11.02 4.76 -7.28
CA PRO A 185 -9.92 5.70 -7.41
C PRO A 185 -10.28 7.10 -6.89
N LEU A 186 -11.57 7.34 -6.66
CA LEU A 186 -12.09 8.59 -6.16
C LEU A 186 -11.61 8.89 -4.73
N ALA A 187 -11.53 7.89 -3.85
CA ALA A 187 -11.06 8.07 -2.48
C ALA A 187 -9.60 8.56 -2.44
N GLU A 188 -8.73 7.94 -3.21
CA GLU A 188 -7.33 8.37 -3.33
C GLU A 188 -7.18 9.73 -4.02
N GLN A 189 -8.02 10.01 -5.00
CA GLN A 189 -8.02 11.28 -5.70
C GLN A 189 -8.47 12.43 -4.77
N LEU A 190 -9.49 12.20 -3.97
CA LEU A 190 -9.98 13.17 -2.98
C LEU A 190 -8.98 13.39 -1.86
N GLU A 191 -8.39 12.31 -1.32
CA GLU A 191 -7.34 12.43 -0.31
C GLU A 191 -6.19 13.28 -0.84
N ARG A 192 -5.70 13.02 -2.05
CA ARG A 192 -4.66 13.82 -2.70
C ARG A 192 -5.09 15.27 -2.96
N SER A 193 -6.34 15.51 -3.32
CA SER A 193 -6.86 16.87 -3.55
C SER A 193 -6.93 17.67 -2.26
N ILE A 194 -7.34 17.06 -1.16
CA ILE A 194 -7.41 17.69 0.17
C ILE A 194 -6.00 17.94 0.73
N LEU A 195 -5.11 16.94 0.64
CA LEU A 195 -3.72 17.04 1.09
C LEU A 195 -2.89 17.97 0.19
N GLY A 196 -3.16 18.00 -1.13
CA GLY A 196 -2.44 18.83 -2.09
C GLY A 196 -2.74 20.32 -1.97
N ALA A 197 -3.88 20.69 -1.39
CA ALA A 197 -4.25 22.09 -1.14
C ALA A 197 -3.52 22.69 0.07
N LYS A 198 -3.09 21.85 1.03
CA LYS A 198 -2.32 22.26 2.22
C LYS A 198 -1.34 21.15 2.58
N ALA A 199 -0.04 21.43 2.53
CA ALA A 199 1.03 20.47 2.83
C ALA A 199 0.96 19.89 4.27
N ASP A 200 0.20 20.51 5.18
CA ASP A 200 -0.03 20.11 6.57
C ASP A 200 -1.47 19.65 6.83
N ALA A 201 -2.23 19.27 5.81
CA ALA A 201 -3.62 18.89 5.99
C ALA A 201 -3.73 17.51 6.62
N ASP A 202 -4.11 17.48 7.91
CA ASP A 202 -4.57 16.29 8.63
C ASP A 202 -5.90 15.83 8.02
N ALA A 203 -5.89 14.90 7.07
CA ALA A 203 -7.10 14.38 6.46
C ALA A 203 -7.02 12.85 6.27
N LEU A 204 -8.13 12.18 6.51
CA LEU A 204 -8.31 10.75 6.29
C LEU A 204 -9.59 10.51 5.49
N VAL A 205 -9.47 9.82 4.37
CA VAL A 205 -10.60 9.44 3.52
C VAL A 205 -10.76 7.93 3.56
N THR A 206 -11.97 7.45 3.80
CA THR A 206 -12.31 6.03 3.80
C THR A 206 -13.72 5.80 3.31
N THR A 207 -14.06 4.56 2.99
CA THR A 207 -15.42 4.14 2.66
C THR A 207 -16.04 3.41 3.86
N LYS A 208 -17.31 3.67 4.13
CA LYS A 208 -18.11 2.98 5.15
C LYS A 208 -19.55 2.84 4.68
N ASP A 209 -20.08 1.63 4.69
CA ASP A 209 -21.47 1.32 4.33
C ASP A 209 -21.91 1.96 3.00
N GLY A 210 -21.01 1.93 2.00
CA GLY A 210 -21.26 2.54 0.67
C GLY A 210 -21.18 4.06 0.64
N SER A 211 -20.85 4.70 1.76
CA SER A 211 -20.63 6.14 1.87
C SER A 211 -19.14 6.45 1.92
N LEU A 212 -18.74 7.63 1.45
CA LEU A 212 -17.39 8.14 1.64
C LEU A 212 -17.35 8.98 2.93
N VAL A 213 -16.42 8.66 3.81
CA VAL A 213 -16.20 9.38 5.06
C VAL A 213 -14.87 10.13 4.99
N VAL A 214 -14.92 11.43 5.20
CA VAL A 214 -13.75 12.32 5.20
C VAL A 214 -13.60 12.92 6.58
N VAL A 215 -12.49 12.63 7.26
CA VAL A 215 -12.11 13.23 8.54
C VAL A 215 -10.96 14.19 8.28
N PHE A 216 -11.05 15.44 8.72
CA PHE A 216 -10.01 16.43 8.47
C PHE A 216 -9.94 17.48 9.58
N ALA A 217 -8.78 18.13 9.72
CA ALA A 217 -8.58 19.21 10.66
C ALA A 217 -9.48 20.42 10.28
N ALA A 218 -10.28 20.87 11.23
CA ALA A 218 -11.25 21.95 11.02
C ALA A 218 -11.22 22.92 12.20
N PRO A 219 -10.22 23.81 12.27
CA PRO A 219 -10.11 24.80 13.34
C PRO A 219 -11.31 25.75 13.34
N ASP A 220 -11.87 26.02 12.18
CA ASP A 220 -12.99 26.95 12.01
C ASP A 220 -13.95 26.52 10.86
N ARG A 221 -15.02 27.32 10.68
CA ARG A 221 -16.00 27.10 9.60
C ARG A 221 -15.44 27.33 8.20
N SER A 222 -14.44 28.18 8.06
CA SER A 222 -13.83 28.48 6.76
C SER A 222 -13.13 27.23 6.21
N ALA A 223 -12.38 26.51 7.08
CA ALA A 223 -11.74 25.25 6.73
C ALA A 223 -12.74 24.18 6.28
N ILE A 224 -13.90 24.09 6.94
CA ILE A 224 -14.96 23.16 6.55
C ILE A 224 -15.52 23.52 5.16
N ASN A 225 -15.82 24.80 4.92
CA ASN A 225 -16.37 25.26 3.64
C ASN A 225 -15.38 25.05 2.48
N GLU A 226 -14.09 25.27 2.73
CA GLU A 226 -13.03 25.07 1.73
C GLU A 226 -12.94 23.60 1.29
N VAL A 227 -12.92 22.68 2.25
CA VAL A 227 -12.90 21.24 1.96
C VAL A 227 -14.16 20.82 1.21
N ILE A 228 -15.34 21.29 1.62
CA ILE A 228 -16.59 20.94 0.92
C ILE A 228 -16.63 21.51 -0.49
N THR A 229 -16.12 22.71 -0.70
CA THR A 229 -16.04 23.29 -2.06
C THR A 229 -15.11 22.46 -2.95
N GLY A 230 -13.95 22.04 -2.41
CA GLY A 230 -13.04 21.14 -3.11
C GLY A 230 -13.67 19.78 -3.43
N LEU A 231 -14.39 19.21 -2.47
CA LEU A 231 -15.11 17.94 -2.67
C LEU A 231 -16.21 18.06 -3.73
N THR A 232 -16.95 19.17 -3.75
CA THR A 232 -18.06 19.39 -4.70
C THR A 232 -17.58 19.40 -6.15
N GLY A 233 -16.39 19.92 -6.43
CA GLY A 233 -15.78 19.94 -7.76
C GLY A 233 -15.30 18.58 -8.27
N SER A 234 -15.10 17.62 -7.34
CA SER A 234 -14.51 16.31 -7.63
C SER A 234 -15.52 15.16 -7.58
N LEU A 235 -16.75 15.41 -7.13
CA LEU A 235 -17.77 14.40 -6.89
C LEU A 235 -18.88 14.43 -7.95
N PRO A 236 -19.59 13.30 -8.17
CA PRO A 236 -20.76 13.26 -9.06
C PRO A 236 -21.81 14.29 -8.65
N ALA A 237 -22.48 14.90 -9.61
CA ALA A 237 -23.49 15.95 -9.39
C ALA A 237 -24.65 15.54 -8.47
N ALA A 238 -24.94 14.24 -8.37
CA ALA A 238 -25.97 13.64 -7.51
C ALA A 238 -25.49 13.30 -6.08
N ALA A 239 -24.26 13.65 -5.71
CA ALA A 239 -23.75 13.36 -4.36
C ALA A 239 -24.40 14.28 -3.31
N THR A 240 -24.80 13.68 -2.19
CA THR A 240 -25.33 14.41 -1.01
C THR A 240 -24.29 14.42 0.09
N PHE A 241 -24.25 15.51 0.84
CA PHE A 241 -23.27 15.73 1.91
C PHE A 241 -23.96 15.89 3.25
N THR A 242 -23.45 15.19 4.26
CA THR A 242 -23.77 15.42 5.66
C THR A 242 -22.49 15.68 6.41
N GLY A 243 -22.38 16.82 7.06
CA GLY A 243 -21.19 17.21 7.81
C GLY A 243 -21.48 17.32 9.31
N VAL A 244 -20.58 16.79 10.14
CA VAL A 244 -20.62 16.91 11.59
C VAL A 244 -19.27 17.38 12.09
N GLN A 245 -19.26 18.41 12.94
CA GLN A 245 -18.04 18.86 13.61
C GLN A 245 -17.81 17.99 14.85
N LEU A 246 -16.64 17.36 14.93
CA LEU A 246 -16.19 16.64 16.12
C LEU A 246 -15.51 17.62 17.06
N ARG A 247 -16.01 17.73 18.30
CA ARG A 247 -15.35 18.49 19.36
C ARG A 247 -14.96 17.59 20.51
N ARG A 248 -13.78 17.82 21.04
CA ARG A 248 -13.33 17.16 22.27
C ARG A 248 -14.10 17.75 23.45
N THR A 249 -14.89 16.93 24.14
CA THR A 249 -15.50 17.32 25.40
C THR A 249 -14.50 17.15 26.54
N ALA A 250 -14.20 18.20 27.26
CA ALA A 250 -13.16 18.26 28.29
C ALA A 250 -13.36 17.28 29.46
N GLN A 251 -14.58 16.75 29.65
CA GLN A 251 -14.89 15.90 30.80
C GLN A 251 -14.85 14.38 30.61
N VAL A 252 -14.86 13.85 29.39
CA VAL A 252 -14.98 12.40 29.19
C VAL A 252 -13.93 11.83 28.24
N GLY A 253 -13.08 12.65 27.64
CA GLY A 253 -12.05 12.15 26.72
C GLY A 253 -12.56 11.43 25.46
N ALA A 254 -13.87 11.41 25.23
CA ALA A 254 -14.51 10.76 24.09
C ALA A 254 -14.99 11.78 23.07
N TRP A 255 -14.83 11.45 21.81
CA TRP A 255 -15.42 12.18 20.69
C TRP A 255 -16.92 11.85 20.61
N ARG A 256 -17.79 12.85 20.59
CA ARG A 256 -19.22 12.63 20.36
C ARG A 256 -19.64 13.22 19.03
N MET A 257 -20.36 12.44 18.25
CA MET A 257 -21.12 12.93 17.11
C MET A 257 -22.42 13.56 17.64
N GLY A 258 -22.68 14.79 17.31
CA GLY A 258 -23.93 15.46 17.66
C GLY A 258 -25.07 15.02 16.76
N GLY A 259 -25.81 14.03 17.21
CA GLY A 259 -27.06 13.59 16.60
C GLY A 259 -27.92 12.87 17.62
N GLY A 260 -28.95 13.55 18.16
CA GLY A 260 -30.05 12.92 18.88
C GLY A 260 -30.02 12.96 20.41
N THR A 261 -30.95 13.73 21.00
CA THR A 261 -31.49 13.77 22.37
C THR A 261 -30.54 14.09 23.52
N SER A 262 -30.80 15.26 24.10
CA SER A 262 -30.15 15.88 25.27
C SER A 262 -30.10 15.01 26.54
N PRO A 263 -29.06 15.32 27.39
CA PRO A 263 -29.43 16.05 28.58
C PRO A 263 -28.57 17.31 28.84
N SER A 264 -29.23 18.30 29.36
CA SER A 264 -28.85 19.53 30.03
C SER A 264 -27.39 19.73 30.45
N GLY A 265 -26.68 20.68 29.77
CA GLY A 265 -25.39 21.26 30.12
C GLY A 265 -24.90 22.19 29.01
N PRO A 266 -24.24 23.33 29.30
CA PRO A 266 -24.09 24.43 28.36
C PRO A 266 -22.89 24.34 27.45
N GLU A 267 -22.82 23.37 26.57
CA GLU A 267 -21.97 23.45 25.35
C GLU A 267 -22.60 22.62 24.23
N ARG A 268 -23.24 23.35 23.32
CA ARG A 268 -23.98 22.74 22.21
C ARG A 268 -23.06 22.37 21.08
N CYS A 269 -22.97 21.06 20.75
CA CYS A 269 -22.53 20.63 19.46
C CYS A 269 -23.51 21.08 18.39
N SER A 270 -23.11 21.98 17.50
CA SER A 270 -23.92 22.32 16.32
C SER A 270 -23.65 21.33 15.21
N ALA A 271 -24.59 20.43 14.92
CA ALA A 271 -24.61 19.65 13.71
C ALA A 271 -24.93 20.57 12.53
N LEU A 272 -24.09 20.56 11.50
CA LEU A 272 -24.36 21.31 10.26
C LEU A 272 -24.81 20.26 9.23
N VAL A 273 -26.12 20.23 8.97
CA VAL A 273 -26.71 19.37 7.95
C VAL A 273 -26.95 20.20 6.70
N ARG A 274 -26.41 19.74 5.59
CA ARG A 274 -26.81 20.22 4.26
C ARG A 274 -27.31 19.03 3.45
N THR A 275 -28.59 19.07 3.10
CA THR A 275 -29.20 18.22 2.08
C THR A 275 -29.40 19.08 0.83
N GLY A 276 -28.75 18.77 -0.28
CA GLY A 276 -28.96 19.48 -1.54
C GLY A 276 -28.19 18.85 -2.67
N SER A 277 -28.87 18.59 -3.75
CA SER A 277 -28.28 18.27 -5.03
C SER A 277 -27.59 19.50 -5.62
N GLY A 278 -26.28 19.43 -5.84
CA GLY A 278 -25.52 20.22 -6.80
C GLY A 278 -25.68 21.74 -6.84
N GLY A 279 -25.67 22.45 -5.69
CA GLY A 279 -25.67 23.89 -5.71
C GLY A 279 -25.03 24.50 -4.47
N ALA A 280 -24.10 25.44 -4.67
CA ALA A 280 -23.45 26.18 -3.57
C ALA A 280 -24.44 27.10 -2.85
N GLY A 281 -25.16 26.58 -1.85
CA GLY A 281 -26.03 27.37 -0.97
C GLY A 281 -25.46 27.44 0.46
N PRO A 282 -25.79 28.46 1.25
CA PRO A 282 -25.23 28.64 2.58
C PRO A 282 -25.72 27.56 3.56
N TRP A 283 -24.85 27.16 4.45
CA TRP A 283 -25.12 26.23 5.53
C TRP A 283 -26.20 26.74 6.45
N ARG A 284 -27.20 25.93 6.71
CA ARG A 284 -28.19 26.21 7.75
C ARG A 284 -27.82 25.50 9.05
N SER A 285 -27.77 26.21 10.15
CA SER A 285 -27.65 25.61 11.49
C SER A 285 -29.04 25.10 11.91
N ALA A 286 -29.15 23.80 12.13
CA ALA A 286 -30.31 23.24 12.81
C ALA A 286 -30.20 23.58 14.31
N ARG A 287 -31.00 24.52 14.80
CA ARG A 287 -31.25 24.69 16.24
C ARG A 287 -32.40 23.76 16.61
N ARG A 288 -32.15 22.88 17.51
CA ARG A 288 -33.18 22.29 18.37
C ARG A 288 -32.80 22.53 19.81
#